data_4c57fa01bb35aa8d2351fb5781689787
#
_entry.id   4c57fa01bb35aa8d2351fb5781689787
#
_cell.length_a   1.000
_cell.length_b   1.000
_cell.length_c   1.000
_cell.angle_alpha   90.00
_cell.angle_beta   90.00
_cell.angle_gamma   90.00
#
_symmetry.space_group_name_H-M   'P 1'
#
loop_
_entity.id
_entity.type
_entity.pdbx_description
1 polymer ?
#
loop_
_entity_poly.entity_id
_entity_poly.type
_entity_poly.pdbx_seq_one_letter_code
_entity_poly.pdbx_strand_id
1 'polypeptide(L)'
;MMSRNYIECLKIYLGTKTNIVFDEQTIKVYIDCEIQSVLKEDDSNYILFIVERGNKRKIKEYKSEIEAKRNFAIYVRRMLNDNESTVASEFNGIKDTLELRSKMIKLTDEKWYSINNLVEDKINILKDEAGVYNILFINRNGKKYLIERDRKVPDIFEKFYREVLYYRDIMKQIVEYEKVFNDKIEYKTKIRMLGY
;
A
#
# COMPACT_ATOMS: atom_id res chain seq x y z
N MET A 1 13.12 -10.19 -20.51
CA MET A 1 14.53 -9.80 -20.26
C MET A 1 14.58 -8.61 -19.31
N MET A 2 15.21 -8.75 -18.16
CA MET A 2 15.31 -7.66 -17.17
C MET A 2 16.24 -6.57 -17.72
N SER A 3 15.68 -5.41 -18.14
CA SER A 3 16.49 -4.35 -18.76
C SER A 3 17.36 -3.65 -17.71
N ARG A 4 18.61 -3.33 -18.08
CA ARG A 4 19.56 -2.60 -17.23
C ARG A 4 18.98 -1.26 -16.75
N ASN A 5 18.22 -0.58 -17.63
CA ASN A 5 17.53 0.66 -17.28
C ASN A 5 16.51 0.49 -16.15
N TYR A 6 15.73 -0.61 -16.13
CA TYR A 6 14.80 -0.88 -15.05
C TYR A 6 15.52 -1.05 -13.70
N ILE A 7 16.64 -1.74 -13.68
CA ILE A 7 17.42 -1.95 -12.45
C ILE A 7 18.00 -0.63 -11.91
N GLU A 8 18.46 0.26 -12.78
CA GLU A 8 18.94 1.59 -12.39
C GLU A 8 17.79 2.43 -11.78
N CYS A 9 16.64 2.48 -12.43
CA CYS A 9 15.46 3.14 -11.88
C CYS A 9 15.03 2.49 -10.54
N LEU A 10 15.06 1.17 -10.44
CA LEU A 10 14.71 0.46 -9.21
C LEU A 10 15.65 0.84 -8.05
N LYS A 11 16.96 0.95 -8.29
CA LYS A 11 17.94 1.43 -7.29
C LYS A 11 17.65 2.85 -6.82
N ILE A 12 17.31 3.75 -7.75
CA ILE A 12 16.93 5.12 -7.40
C ILE A 12 15.65 5.13 -6.56
N TYR A 13 14.64 4.37 -6.99
CA TYR A 13 13.34 4.31 -6.34
C TYR A 13 13.39 3.70 -4.94
N LEU A 14 14.15 2.62 -4.75
CA LEU A 14 14.28 1.93 -3.46
C LEU A 14 15.32 2.57 -2.52
N GLY A 15 16.20 3.39 -3.06
CA GLY A 15 17.33 3.99 -2.38
C GLY A 15 18.65 3.25 -2.63
N THR A 16 19.74 4.02 -2.73
CA THR A 16 21.05 3.55 -3.18
C THR A 16 21.71 2.51 -2.26
N LYS A 17 21.27 2.40 -1.01
CA LYS A 17 21.78 1.42 -0.03
C LYS A 17 21.07 0.06 -0.13
N THR A 18 20.00 -0.05 -0.91
CA THR A 18 19.25 -1.29 -1.05
C THR A 18 20.07 -2.31 -1.83
N ASN A 19 20.23 -3.51 -1.28
CA ASN A 19 20.95 -4.59 -1.94
C ASN A 19 20.05 -5.27 -2.97
N ILE A 20 20.43 -5.14 -4.26
CA ILE A 20 19.68 -5.70 -5.40
C ILE A 20 20.64 -6.61 -6.18
N VAL A 21 20.26 -7.87 -6.30
CA VAL A 21 20.95 -8.88 -7.13
C VAL A 21 20.01 -9.25 -8.27
N PHE A 22 20.52 -9.34 -9.50
CA PHE A 22 19.73 -9.68 -10.67
C PHE A 22 20.52 -10.50 -11.69
N ASP A 23 19.79 -11.31 -12.42
CA ASP A 23 20.24 -12.04 -13.61
C ASP A 23 19.23 -11.83 -14.76
N GLU A 24 19.31 -12.65 -15.80
CA GLU A 24 18.44 -12.52 -17.00
C GLU A 24 16.95 -12.75 -16.69
N GLN A 25 16.63 -13.59 -15.70
CA GLN A 25 15.26 -14.01 -15.38
C GLN A 25 14.80 -13.60 -13.99
N THR A 26 15.69 -13.10 -13.13
CA THR A 26 15.37 -12.91 -11.71
C THR A 26 15.89 -11.58 -11.20
N ILE A 27 15.06 -10.91 -10.39
CA ILE A 27 15.47 -9.79 -9.55
C ILE A 27 15.23 -10.17 -8.09
N LYS A 28 16.25 -10.03 -7.24
CA LYS A 28 16.17 -10.23 -5.79
C LYS A 28 16.49 -8.93 -5.09
N VAL A 29 15.63 -8.53 -4.17
CA VAL A 29 15.86 -7.38 -3.29
C VAL A 29 15.88 -7.87 -1.85
N TYR A 30 16.97 -7.62 -1.15
CA TYR A 30 17.10 -7.95 0.27
C TYR A 30 16.45 -6.87 1.11
N ILE A 31 15.42 -7.24 1.86
CA ILE A 31 14.73 -6.35 2.79
C ILE A 31 15.56 -6.24 4.07
N ASP A 32 16.02 -7.39 4.56
CA ASP A 32 16.97 -7.54 5.67
C ASP A 32 17.81 -8.82 5.47
N CYS A 33 18.46 -9.31 6.53
CA CYS A 33 19.29 -10.53 6.47
C CYS A 33 18.47 -11.83 6.30
N GLU A 34 17.18 -11.82 6.60
CA GLU A 34 16.31 -13.00 6.58
C GLU A 34 15.24 -12.96 5.47
N ILE A 35 14.90 -11.76 4.98
CA ILE A 35 13.78 -11.55 4.06
C ILE A 35 14.26 -11.03 2.71
N GLN A 36 13.81 -11.68 1.64
CA GLN A 36 14.03 -11.27 0.27
C GLN A 36 12.72 -11.21 -0.49
N SER A 37 12.55 -10.17 -1.30
CA SER A 37 11.54 -10.13 -2.35
C SER A 37 12.16 -10.54 -3.67
N VAL A 38 11.50 -11.45 -4.38
CA VAL A 38 12.01 -12.02 -5.64
C VAL A 38 10.95 -11.90 -6.72
N LEU A 39 11.30 -11.26 -7.83
CA LEU A 39 10.53 -11.33 -9.07
C LEU A 39 11.24 -12.27 -10.04
N LYS A 40 10.58 -13.35 -10.45
CA LYS A 40 11.12 -14.34 -11.39
C LYS A 40 10.27 -14.38 -12.66
N GLU A 41 10.94 -14.37 -13.81
CA GLU A 41 10.34 -14.74 -15.09
C GLU A 41 10.34 -16.27 -15.21
N ASP A 42 9.17 -16.85 -15.54
CA ASP A 42 8.97 -18.30 -15.60
C ASP A 42 8.09 -18.59 -16.85
N ASP A 43 8.73 -19.03 -17.92
CA ASP A 43 8.15 -19.17 -19.26
C ASP A 43 7.52 -17.85 -19.76
N SER A 44 6.19 -17.76 -19.74
CA SER A 44 5.44 -16.57 -20.18
C SER A 44 4.85 -15.76 -19.03
N ASN A 45 5.19 -16.10 -17.79
CA ASN A 45 4.64 -15.48 -16.59
C ASN A 45 5.74 -14.84 -15.75
N TYR A 46 5.34 -13.92 -14.87
CA TYR A 46 6.19 -13.25 -13.90
C TYR A 46 5.65 -13.54 -12.51
N ILE A 47 6.46 -14.13 -11.64
CA ILE A 47 6.02 -14.58 -10.33
C ILE A 47 6.75 -13.78 -9.25
N LEU A 48 5.98 -13.13 -8.40
CA LEU A 48 6.47 -12.45 -7.20
C LEU A 48 6.46 -13.42 -6.02
N PHE A 49 7.61 -13.55 -5.37
CA PHE A 49 7.79 -14.35 -4.16
C PHE A 49 8.33 -13.51 -3.01
N ILE A 50 8.06 -13.96 -1.79
CA ILE A 50 8.87 -13.67 -0.61
C ILE A 50 9.64 -14.93 -0.24
N VAL A 51 10.90 -14.75 0.10
CA VAL A 51 11.74 -15.79 0.73
C VAL A 51 12.08 -15.29 2.12
N GLU A 52 11.63 -16.01 3.15
CA GLU A 52 11.86 -15.72 4.56
C GLU A 52 12.49 -16.93 5.21
N ARG A 53 13.70 -16.78 5.77
CA ARG A 53 14.47 -17.88 6.39
C ARG A 53 14.55 -19.13 5.51
N GLY A 54 14.73 -18.94 4.20
CA GLY A 54 14.77 -20.01 3.21
C GLY A 54 13.40 -20.54 2.75
N ASN A 55 12.31 -20.21 3.42
CA ASN A 55 10.96 -20.58 3.02
C ASN A 55 10.44 -19.65 1.92
N LYS A 56 10.02 -20.24 0.79
CA LYS A 56 9.54 -19.49 -0.36
C LYS A 56 8.01 -19.46 -0.39
N ARG A 57 7.41 -18.26 -0.43
CA ARG A 57 5.97 -18.06 -0.53
C ARG A 57 5.63 -17.24 -1.76
N LYS A 58 4.81 -17.79 -2.67
CA LYS A 58 4.25 -17.05 -3.81
C LYS A 58 3.29 -15.99 -3.32
N ILE A 59 3.48 -14.75 -3.77
CA ILE A 59 2.60 -13.62 -3.48
C ILE A 59 1.61 -13.42 -4.60
N LYS A 60 2.10 -13.34 -5.85
CA LYS A 60 1.26 -13.10 -7.01
C LYS A 60 1.95 -13.55 -8.30
N GLU A 61 1.14 -13.82 -9.31
CA GLU A 61 1.56 -14.12 -10.67
C GLU A 61 0.97 -13.10 -11.64
N TYR A 62 1.75 -12.72 -12.65
CA TYR A 62 1.39 -11.72 -13.64
C TYR A 62 1.69 -12.27 -15.05
N LYS A 63 0.84 -11.92 -16.01
CA LYS A 63 1.06 -12.21 -17.44
C LYS A 63 1.80 -11.07 -18.14
N SER A 64 1.81 -9.88 -17.56
CA SER A 64 2.45 -8.70 -18.13
C SER A 64 3.72 -8.35 -17.37
N GLU A 65 4.84 -8.25 -18.09
CA GLU A 65 6.13 -7.81 -17.55
C GLU A 65 6.01 -6.44 -16.89
N ILE A 66 5.34 -5.50 -17.56
CA ILE A 66 5.16 -4.14 -17.06
C ILE A 66 4.37 -4.15 -15.75
N GLU A 67 3.27 -4.90 -15.68
CA GLU A 67 2.48 -5.01 -14.46
C GLU A 67 3.26 -5.67 -13.33
N ALA A 68 4.03 -6.71 -13.63
CA ALA A 68 4.88 -7.40 -12.67
C ALA A 68 5.95 -6.47 -12.07
N LYS A 69 6.66 -5.75 -12.92
CA LYS A 69 7.71 -4.80 -12.53
C LYS A 69 7.17 -3.65 -11.69
N ARG A 70 6.03 -3.07 -12.06
CA ARG A 70 5.33 -2.02 -11.29
C ARG A 70 4.96 -2.51 -9.89
N ASN A 71 4.26 -3.65 -9.83
CA ASN A 71 3.83 -4.20 -8.55
C ASN A 71 5.01 -4.62 -7.68
N PHE A 72 6.06 -5.20 -8.27
CA PHE A 72 7.27 -5.57 -7.55
C PHE A 72 7.95 -4.36 -6.90
N ALA A 73 8.19 -3.30 -7.66
CA ALA A 73 8.85 -2.10 -7.15
C ALA A 73 8.07 -1.48 -5.97
N ILE A 74 6.74 -1.30 -6.13
CA ILE A 74 5.88 -0.71 -5.09
C ILE A 74 5.78 -1.63 -3.86
N TYR A 75 5.65 -2.94 -4.08
CA TYR A 75 5.62 -3.93 -3.02
C TYR A 75 6.90 -3.93 -2.17
N VAL A 76 8.07 -3.94 -2.83
CA VAL A 76 9.37 -3.89 -2.15
C VAL A 76 9.56 -2.59 -1.38
N ARG A 77 9.22 -1.45 -2.00
CA ARG A 77 9.32 -0.13 -1.35
C ARG A 77 8.48 -0.08 -0.07
N ARG A 78 7.30 -0.67 -0.12
CA ARG A 78 6.44 -0.80 1.05
C ARG A 78 7.11 -1.61 2.15
N MET A 79 7.63 -2.79 1.83
CA MET A 79 8.31 -3.64 2.82
C MET A 79 9.53 -2.95 3.46
N LEU A 80 10.29 -2.17 2.68
CA LEU A 80 11.43 -1.40 3.20
C LEU A 80 11.00 -0.24 4.12
N ASN A 81 9.78 0.28 3.95
CA ASN A 81 9.24 1.40 4.71
C ASN A 81 8.27 0.99 5.81
N ASP A 82 7.99 -0.32 5.94
CA ASP A 82 7.04 -0.85 6.93
C ASP A 82 7.66 -0.78 8.35
N ASN A 83 7.78 0.46 8.83
CA ASN A 83 7.97 0.69 10.24
C ASN A 83 6.60 0.50 10.89
N GLU A 84 6.38 -0.63 11.55
CA GLU A 84 5.23 -0.83 12.44
C GLU A 84 5.20 0.32 13.46
N SER A 85 4.52 1.38 13.10
CA SER A 85 4.28 2.47 14.05
C SER A 85 3.38 1.91 15.15
N THR A 86 3.84 1.98 16.38
CA THR A 86 3.10 1.65 17.61
C THR A 86 1.96 2.66 17.83
N VAL A 87 0.96 2.61 16.97
CA VAL A 87 -0.12 3.60 16.89
C VAL A 87 -1.28 3.28 17.83
N ALA A 88 -1.41 2.00 18.27
CA ALA A 88 -2.55 1.53 19.04
C ALA A 88 -2.84 2.37 20.29
N SER A 89 -1.82 2.80 21.01
CA SER A 89 -1.98 3.59 22.25
C SER A 89 -2.53 4.99 22.01
N GLU A 90 -2.40 5.53 20.79
CA GLU A 90 -2.80 6.91 20.49
C GLU A 90 -4.30 7.12 20.36
N PHE A 91 -5.06 6.05 20.14
CA PHE A 91 -6.52 6.09 20.00
C PHE A 91 -7.26 5.63 21.25
N ASN A 92 -6.53 5.20 22.29
CA ASN A 92 -7.13 4.84 23.56
C ASN A 92 -7.87 6.03 24.16
N GLY A 93 -9.13 5.81 24.53
CA GLY A 93 -9.98 6.82 25.15
C GLY A 93 -10.76 7.71 24.17
N ILE A 94 -10.53 7.63 22.87
CA ILE A 94 -11.36 8.32 21.85
C ILE A 94 -12.73 7.67 21.78
N LYS A 95 -13.79 8.46 22.00
CA LYS A 95 -15.16 7.96 22.16
C LYS A 95 -16.06 8.25 20.96
N ASP A 96 -15.76 9.31 20.20
CA ASP A 96 -16.59 9.76 19.11
C ASP A 96 -15.80 10.36 17.94
N THR A 97 -16.50 10.75 16.89
CA THR A 97 -15.91 11.32 15.68
C THR A 97 -15.38 12.75 15.82
N LEU A 98 -15.76 13.50 16.84
CA LEU A 98 -15.24 14.84 17.12
C LEU A 98 -13.82 14.72 17.70
N GLU A 99 -13.67 13.84 18.71
CA GLU A 99 -12.36 13.51 19.27
C GLU A 99 -11.45 12.87 18.23
N LEU A 100 -11.99 11.94 17.41
CA LEU A 100 -11.26 11.35 16.27
C LEU A 100 -10.75 12.43 15.32
N ARG A 101 -11.61 13.39 14.90
CA ARG A 101 -11.21 14.47 13.99
C ARG A 101 -10.08 15.31 14.59
N SER A 102 -10.20 15.70 15.85
CA SER A 102 -9.20 16.47 16.56
C SER A 102 -7.86 15.76 16.64
N LYS A 103 -7.86 14.42 16.73
CA LYS A 103 -6.66 13.59 16.69
C LYS A 103 -6.09 13.48 15.28
N MET A 104 -6.94 13.17 14.29
CA MET A 104 -6.52 12.95 12.91
C MET A 104 -5.84 14.18 12.28
N ILE A 105 -6.35 15.39 12.53
CA ILE A 105 -5.75 16.63 12.00
C ILE A 105 -4.29 16.80 12.47
N LYS A 106 -3.93 16.29 13.65
CA LYS A 106 -2.56 16.36 14.16
C LYS A 106 -1.64 15.29 13.55
N LEU A 107 -2.20 14.20 13.05
CA LEU A 107 -1.46 13.02 12.60
C LEU A 107 -1.30 12.93 11.07
N THR A 108 -2.26 13.46 10.31
CA THR A 108 -2.26 13.35 8.84
C THR A 108 -3.13 14.41 8.18
N ASP A 109 -2.90 14.66 6.90
CA ASP A 109 -3.59 15.66 6.08
C ASP A 109 -5.01 15.17 5.71
N GLU A 110 -6.01 16.05 5.84
CA GLU A 110 -7.43 15.77 5.51
C GLU A 110 -7.67 15.41 4.04
N LYS A 111 -6.71 15.64 3.15
CA LYS A 111 -6.84 15.19 1.75
C LYS A 111 -6.92 13.67 1.60
N TRP A 112 -6.50 12.89 2.60
CA TRP A 112 -6.47 11.43 2.56
C TRP A 112 -7.70 10.76 3.17
N TYR A 113 -8.48 11.50 3.96
CA TYR A 113 -9.61 10.93 4.69
C TYR A 113 -10.83 11.85 4.75
N SER A 114 -11.96 11.29 5.14
CA SER A 114 -13.18 12.02 5.48
C SER A 114 -13.87 11.37 6.66
N ILE A 115 -14.40 12.19 7.57
CA ILE A 115 -15.16 11.77 8.76
C ILE A 115 -16.58 12.30 8.65
N ASN A 116 -17.58 11.42 8.77
CA ASN A 116 -19.01 11.66 8.67
C ASN A 116 -19.52 12.13 7.28
N ASN A 117 -18.65 12.18 6.27
CA ASN A 117 -19.03 12.50 4.89
C ASN A 117 -18.46 11.47 3.93
N LEU A 118 -19.18 11.19 2.84
CA LEU A 118 -18.69 10.33 1.76
C LEU A 118 -18.00 11.20 0.69
N VAL A 119 -16.70 11.05 0.58
CA VAL A 119 -15.86 11.81 -0.36
C VAL A 119 -15.07 10.83 -1.22
N GLU A 120 -15.05 11.08 -2.53
CA GLU A 120 -14.28 10.29 -3.50
C GLU A 120 -12.76 10.43 -3.28
N ASP A 121 -12.04 9.37 -3.67
CA ASP A 121 -10.57 9.25 -3.54
C ASP A 121 -10.06 9.46 -2.10
N LYS A 122 -10.87 9.08 -1.11
CA LYS A 122 -10.53 9.13 0.32
C LYS A 122 -10.96 7.86 1.05
N ILE A 123 -10.28 7.61 2.15
CA ILE A 123 -10.78 6.68 3.16
C ILE A 123 -11.81 7.42 4.00
N ASN A 124 -13.01 6.87 4.07
CA ASN A 124 -14.15 7.49 4.72
C ASN A 124 -14.54 6.66 5.95
N ILE A 125 -14.91 7.33 7.04
CA ILE A 125 -15.55 6.70 8.18
C ILE A 125 -16.86 7.42 8.47
N LEU A 126 -17.92 6.66 8.64
CA LEU A 126 -19.25 7.18 8.99
C LEU A 126 -20.01 6.17 9.83
N LYS A 127 -20.96 6.70 10.61
CA LYS A 127 -21.92 5.92 11.37
C LYS A 127 -23.16 5.68 10.51
N ASP A 128 -23.63 4.45 10.45
CA ASP A 128 -24.91 4.14 9.78
C ASP A 128 -26.10 4.42 10.69
N GLU A 129 -27.33 4.19 10.17
CA GLU A 129 -28.59 4.40 10.91
C GLU A 129 -28.71 3.50 12.15
N ALA A 130 -28.04 2.35 12.15
CA ALA A 130 -27.98 1.45 13.31
C ALA A 130 -26.95 1.91 14.36
N GLY A 131 -26.22 3.00 14.10
CA GLY A 131 -25.20 3.52 15.00
C GLY A 131 -23.85 2.81 14.88
N VAL A 132 -23.65 2.00 13.83
CA VAL A 132 -22.42 1.23 13.58
C VAL A 132 -21.47 2.03 12.69
N TYR A 133 -20.19 2.03 13.03
CA TYR A 133 -19.18 2.65 12.20
C TYR A 133 -18.78 1.77 11.04
N ASN A 134 -18.66 2.37 9.85
CA ASN A 134 -18.20 1.74 8.61
C ASN A 134 -17.00 2.49 8.07
N ILE A 135 -15.95 1.78 7.66
CA ILE A 135 -14.80 2.31 6.93
C ILE A 135 -14.94 1.93 5.48
N LEU A 136 -14.88 2.92 4.59
CA LEU A 136 -15.12 2.77 3.16
C LEU A 136 -14.02 3.50 2.37
N PHE A 137 -13.61 2.91 1.24
CA PHE A 137 -12.99 3.67 0.16
C PHE A 137 -14.03 3.96 -0.92
N ILE A 138 -14.01 5.16 -1.48
CA ILE A 138 -14.89 5.56 -2.60
C ILE A 138 -14.00 6.00 -3.75
N ASN A 139 -14.14 5.35 -4.90
CA ASN A 139 -13.38 5.74 -6.08
C ASN A 139 -14.07 6.90 -6.85
N ARG A 140 -13.37 7.50 -7.83
CA ARG A 140 -13.87 8.61 -8.67
C ARG A 140 -15.17 8.34 -9.43
N ASN A 141 -15.57 7.09 -9.54
CA ASN A 141 -16.82 6.69 -10.19
C ASN A 141 -17.94 6.49 -9.17
N GLY A 142 -17.74 6.89 -7.93
CA GLY A 142 -18.70 6.73 -6.83
C GLY A 142 -18.84 5.29 -6.31
N LYS A 143 -18.04 4.33 -6.83
CA LYS A 143 -18.11 2.95 -6.34
C LYS A 143 -17.50 2.87 -4.94
N LYS A 144 -18.29 2.30 -4.02
CA LYS A 144 -17.95 2.12 -2.61
C LYS A 144 -17.34 0.75 -2.37
N TYR A 145 -16.25 0.69 -1.64
CA TYR A 145 -15.60 -0.53 -1.19
C TYR A 145 -15.59 -0.53 0.33
N LEU A 146 -16.30 -1.48 0.93
CA LEU A 146 -16.31 -1.65 2.38
C LEU A 146 -14.97 -2.25 2.82
N ILE A 147 -14.29 -1.58 3.75
CA ILE A 147 -13.01 -2.01 4.30
C ILE A 147 -13.22 -2.71 5.65
N GLU A 148 -14.02 -2.09 6.53
CA GLU A 148 -14.28 -2.62 7.86
C GLU A 148 -15.66 -2.20 8.33
N ARG A 149 -16.30 -3.06 9.13
CA ARG A 149 -17.62 -2.82 9.75
C ARG A 149 -17.68 -3.51 11.11
N ASP A 150 -18.60 -3.05 11.96
CA ASP A 150 -18.98 -3.67 13.25
C ASP A 150 -17.86 -3.75 14.31
N ARG A 151 -16.71 -3.16 14.06
CA ARG A 151 -15.66 -3.06 15.08
C ARG A 151 -16.02 -1.98 16.10
N LYS A 152 -15.80 -2.29 17.38
CA LYS A 152 -16.08 -1.36 18.48
C LYS A 152 -15.10 -0.18 18.53
N VAL A 153 -15.56 0.93 19.13
CA VAL A 153 -14.69 2.04 19.55
C VAL A 153 -13.86 1.58 20.77
N PRO A 154 -12.53 1.89 20.84
CA PRO A 154 -11.76 2.73 19.94
C PRO A 154 -11.13 2.00 18.74
N ASP A 155 -11.21 0.67 18.65
CA ASP A 155 -10.51 -0.17 17.68
C ASP A 155 -10.85 0.19 16.22
N ILE A 156 -12.10 0.61 15.95
CA ILE A 156 -12.50 1.06 14.60
C ILE A 156 -11.76 2.34 14.20
N PHE A 157 -11.47 3.23 15.15
CA PHE A 157 -10.76 4.49 14.90
C PHE A 157 -9.27 4.26 14.65
N GLU A 158 -8.65 3.33 15.39
CA GLU A 158 -7.30 2.87 15.10
C GLU A 158 -7.21 2.23 13.71
N LYS A 159 -8.16 1.33 13.39
CA LYS A 159 -8.23 0.70 12.05
C LYS A 159 -8.40 1.74 10.96
N PHE A 160 -9.28 2.72 11.13
CA PHE A 160 -9.45 3.82 10.20
C PHE A 160 -8.14 4.58 9.95
N TYR A 161 -7.43 4.93 11.00
CA TYR A 161 -6.14 5.62 10.87
C TYR A 161 -5.11 4.78 10.09
N ARG A 162 -5.00 3.49 10.41
CA ARG A 162 -4.11 2.56 9.69
C ARG A 162 -4.44 2.49 8.20
N GLU A 163 -5.71 2.45 7.85
CA GLU A 163 -6.14 2.46 6.44
C GLU A 163 -5.84 3.79 5.74
N VAL A 164 -5.99 4.91 6.44
CA VAL A 164 -5.61 6.23 5.92
C VAL A 164 -4.10 6.30 5.66
N LEU A 165 -3.27 5.82 6.59
CA LEU A 165 -1.82 5.76 6.41
C LEU A 165 -1.45 4.85 5.24
N TYR A 166 -2.04 3.65 5.16
CA TYR A 166 -1.82 2.71 4.08
C TYR A 166 -2.14 3.34 2.71
N TYR A 167 -3.31 3.93 2.58
CA TYR A 167 -3.75 4.62 1.35
C TYR A 167 -2.79 5.75 0.97
N ARG A 168 -2.47 6.62 1.93
CA ARG A 168 -1.52 7.73 1.76
C ARG A 168 -0.16 7.26 1.23
N ASP A 169 0.39 6.24 1.87
CA ASP A 169 1.76 5.80 1.61
C ASP A 169 1.85 5.06 0.26
N ILE A 170 0.85 4.24 -0.09
CA ILE A 170 0.77 3.64 -1.43
C ILE A 170 0.63 4.73 -2.50
N MET A 171 -0.22 5.74 -2.31
CA MET A 171 -0.39 6.82 -3.30
C MET A 171 0.88 7.64 -3.47
N LYS A 172 1.62 7.93 -2.39
CA LYS A 172 2.93 8.59 -2.46
C LYS A 172 3.95 7.73 -3.21
N GLN A 173 4.01 6.44 -2.92
CA GLN A 173 4.91 5.50 -3.60
C GLN A 173 4.59 5.38 -5.09
N ILE A 174 3.32 5.38 -5.48
CA ILE A 174 2.90 5.37 -6.88
C ILE A 174 3.38 6.65 -7.60
N VAL A 175 3.20 7.82 -7.00
CA VAL A 175 3.64 9.10 -7.58
C VAL A 175 5.17 9.13 -7.75
N GLU A 176 5.92 8.64 -6.76
CA GLU A 176 7.37 8.54 -6.85
C GLU A 176 7.81 7.53 -7.92
N TYR A 177 7.13 6.38 -8.02
CA TYR A 177 7.35 5.40 -9.08
C TYR A 177 7.15 6.02 -10.46
N GLU A 178 6.00 6.68 -10.69
CA GLU A 178 5.68 7.33 -11.97
C GLU A 178 6.76 8.33 -12.38
N LYS A 179 7.32 9.07 -11.42
CA LYS A 179 8.39 10.03 -11.65
C LYS A 179 9.72 9.36 -12.02
N VAL A 180 10.14 8.34 -11.25
CA VAL A 180 11.43 7.69 -11.42
C VAL A 180 11.48 6.83 -12.68
N PHE A 181 10.41 6.10 -12.97
CA PHE A 181 10.34 5.20 -14.12
C PHE A 181 9.80 5.85 -15.39
N ASN A 182 9.37 7.13 -15.33
CA ASN A 182 8.66 7.83 -16.40
C ASN A 182 7.51 6.98 -16.97
N ASP A 183 6.75 6.34 -16.08
CA ASP A 183 5.73 5.34 -16.39
C ASP A 183 4.44 5.65 -15.63
N LYS A 184 3.45 6.25 -16.34
CA LYS A 184 2.16 6.60 -15.74
C LYS A 184 1.30 5.36 -15.52
N ILE A 185 0.79 5.21 -14.30
CA ILE A 185 -0.11 4.14 -13.91
C ILE A 185 -1.56 4.63 -14.03
N GLU A 186 -2.35 3.92 -14.83
CA GLU A 186 -3.78 4.21 -14.96
C GLU A 186 -4.51 4.13 -13.61
N TYR A 187 -5.53 4.99 -13.44
CA TYR A 187 -6.30 5.07 -12.21
C TYR A 187 -6.87 3.71 -11.76
N LYS A 188 -7.44 2.93 -12.69
CA LYS A 188 -7.97 1.58 -12.40
C LYS A 188 -6.90 0.63 -11.84
N THR A 189 -5.66 0.76 -12.32
CA THR A 189 -4.53 -0.04 -11.84
C THR A 189 -4.11 0.43 -10.43
N LYS A 190 -4.09 1.75 -10.16
CA LYS A 190 -3.84 2.30 -8.81
C LYS A 190 -4.83 1.74 -7.79
N ILE A 191 -6.13 1.70 -8.14
CA ILE A 191 -7.17 1.15 -7.26
C ILE A 191 -6.95 -0.35 -6.98
N ARG A 192 -6.57 -1.14 -8.00
CA ARG A 192 -6.22 -2.56 -7.80
C ARG A 192 -4.98 -2.77 -6.92
N MET A 193 -4.00 -1.85 -6.96
CA MET A 193 -2.82 -1.89 -6.08
C MET A 193 -3.17 -1.61 -4.62
N LEU A 194 -4.23 -0.87 -4.38
CA LEU A 194 -4.81 -0.64 -3.04
C LEU A 194 -5.59 -1.85 -2.51
N GLY A 195 -5.89 -2.85 -3.36
CA GLY A 195 -6.66 -4.02 -2.97
C GLY A 195 -8.18 -3.88 -3.18
N TYR A 196 -8.63 -2.87 -3.95
CA TYR A 196 -10.04 -2.55 -4.19
C TYR A 196 -10.52 -2.90 -5.61
#